data_6a3dda0b46573d21594dd5ab4dd02598
#
_entry.id   6a3dda0b46573d21594dd5ab4dd02598
#
_cell.length_a   1.000
_cell.length_b   1.000
_cell.length_c   1.000
_cell.angle_alpha   90.00
_cell.angle_beta   90.00
_cell.angle_gamma   90.00
#
_symmetry.space_group_name_H-M   'P 1'
#
loop_
_entity.id
_entity.type
_entity.pdbx_description
1 polymer ?
#
loop_
_entity_poly.entity_id
_entity_poly.type
_entity_poly.pdbx_seq_one_letter_code
_entity_poly.pdbx_strand_id
1 'polypeptide(L)'
;KISTMSTIDVNQLVKILNELGMKKEIEGEGKDVFLNGRFVGHVNNTKDFAKALKEKRRRAELPTELSIRHDKTLDNVLLSTEIGRVMRPLIIIEDGKSKLTEEHRNLLRDGNLKWNDLVKNGVIEYLDAAEEENALVSLTEKDLNGEHTHLEIDKIDLLGVVTSLVPYANYDQSSRLNRGSKTQKQGLGLYAANFLCRIDTDVNILHYPQVPIVRSFIYDTLNVHPAGQNVIVAVMTHDGYNMEDALILNKGSVDRGL
;
A
#
# COMPACT_ATOMS: atom_id res chain seq x y z
N LYS A 1 0.19 -0.66 -4.32
CA LYS A 1 0.74 0.36 -3.41
C LYS A 1 1.90 1.07 -4.09
N ILE A 2 1.96 2.39 -3.96
CA ILE A 2 3.05 3.21 -4.49
C ILE A 2 3.69 4.02 -3.36
N SER A 3 4.93 4.42 -3.57
CA SER A 3 5.59 5.42 -2.74
C SER A 3 5.66 6.73 -3.50
N THR A 4 5.37 7.84 -2.83
CA THR A 4 5.43 9.16 -3.47
C THR A 4 6.87 9.50 -3.83
N MET A 5 7.11 9.84 -5.08
CA MET A 5 8.43 10.16 -5.61
C MET A 5 8.49 11.54 -6.29
N SER A 6 7.34 12.11 -6.63
CA SER A 6 7.24 13.42 -7.25
C SER A 6 7.31 14.54 -6.22
N THR A 7 7.95 15.63 -6.58
CA THR A 7 7.92 16.86 -5.80
C THR A 7 6.71 17.71 -6.20
N ILE A 8 5.94 18.14 -5.22
CA ILE A 8 4.81 19.05 -5.43
C ILE A 8 5.30 20.48 -5.26
N ASP A 9 4.96 21.38 -6.19
CA ASP A 9 5.27 22.82 -6.05
C ASP A 9 4.43 23.42 -4.93
N VAL A 10 5.09 23.64 -3.80
CA VAL A 10 4.48 24.20 -2.59
C VAL A 10 3.94 25.61 -2.82
N ASN A 11 4.58 26.42 -3.67
CA ASN A 11 4.15 27.79 -3.91
C ASN A 11 2.84 27.81 -4.70
N GLN A 12 2.71 26.92 -5.67
CA GLN A 12 1.47 26.77 -6.44
C GLN A 12 0.35 26.24 -5.52
N LEU A 13 0.64 25.27 -4.65
CA LEU A 13 -0.31 24.75 -3.68
C LEU A 13 -0.82 25.85 -2.74
N VAL A 14 0.07 26.66 -2.16
CA VAL A 14 -0.30 27.76 -1.25
C VAL A 14 -1.20 28.80 -1.94
N LYS A 15 -1.01 29.07 -3.23
CA LYS A 15 -1.94 29.95 -3.99
C LYS A 15 -3.33 29.37 -4.03
N ILE A 16 -3.47 28.09 -4.36
CA ILE A 16 -4.77 27.41 -4.39
C ILE A 16 -5.43 27.36 -3.01
N LEU A 17 -4.65 27.16 -1.94
CA LEU A 17 -5.16 27.21 -0.56
C LEU A 17 -5.76 28.57 -0.21
N ASN A 18 -5.10 29.66 -0.62
CA ASN A 18 -5.59 31.03 -0.41
C ASN A 18 -6.88 31.30 -1.23
N GLU A 19 -6.96 30.81 -2.46
CA GLU A 19 -8.17 30.92 -3.29
C GLU A 19 -9.37 30.20 -2.67
N LEU A 20 -9.13 29.12 -1.92
CA LEU A 20 -10.15 28.38 -1.17
C LEU A 20 -10.50 28.99 0.20
N GLY A 21 -9.96 30.18 0.51
CA GLY A 21 -10.32 30.94 1.71
C GLY A 21 -9.40 30.75 2.91
N MET A 22 -8.21 30.18 2.73
CA MET A 22 -7.20 30.16 3.77
C MET A 22 -6.65 31.56 4.01
N LYS A 23 -6.62 32.02 5.28
CA LYS A 23 -6.01 33.29 5.70
C LYS A 23 -4.65 33.04 6.32
N LYS A 24 -3.66 33.82 5.93
CA LYS A 24 -2.27 33.70 6.38
C LYS A 24 -1.93 34.38 7.70
N GLU A 25 -2.88 35.06 8.33
CA GLU A 25 -2.65 35.78 9.57
C GLU A 25 -2.26 34.83 10.70
N ILE A 26 -1.20 35.16 11.44
CA ILE A 26 -0.68 34.31 12.53
C ILE A 26 -1.60 34.38 13.76
N GLU A 27 -2.31 35.51 13.96
CA GLU A 27 -3.28 35.74 15.04
C GLU A 27 -4.67 35.94 14.44
N GLY A 28 -5.25 34.93 13.85
CA GLY A 28 -6.58 34.96 13.25
C GLY A 28 -7.59 34.11 14.03
N GLU A 29 -8.86 34.50 13.98
CA GLU A 29 -9.94 33.61 14.37
C GLU A 29 -10.12 32.57 13.27
N GLY A 30 -10.02 31.28 13.61
CA GLY A 30 -10.20 30.18 12.67
C GLY A 30 -9.51 28.90 13.15
N LYS A 31 -9.62 27.88 12.35
CA LYS A 31 -9.01 26.57 12.59
C LYS A 31 -7.74 26.42 11.76
N ASP A 32 -6.75 25.77 12.31
CA ASP A 32 -5.41 25.70 11.76
C ASP A 32 -5.29 24.81 10.55
N VAL A 33 -4.48 25.26 9.60
CA VAL A 33 -4.03 24.47 8.45
C VAL A 33 -2.52 24.29 8.53
N PHE A 34 -2.08 23.05 8.46
CA PHE A 34 -0.66 22.69 8.47
C PHE A 34 -0.27 22.05 7.13
N LEU A 35 0.90 22.42 6.64
CA LEU A 35 1.53 21.80 5.48
C LEU A 35 2.91 21.26 5.89
N ASN A 36 3.08 19.95 5.76
CA ASN A 36 4.30 19.24 6.18
C ASN A 36 4.71 19.57 7.62
N GLY A 37 3.72 19.60 8.52
CA GLY A 37 3.90 19.93 9.94
C GLY A 37 4.14 21.41 10.26
N ARG A 38 4.14 22.30 9.27
CA ARG A 38 4.27 23.73 9.45
C ARG A 38 2.92 24.43 9.33
N PHE A 39 2.64 25.33 10.23
CA PHE A 39 1.47 26.20 10.15
C PHE A 39 1.53 27.07 8.88
N VAL A 40 0.45 27.11 8.12
CA VAL A 40 0.34 27.90 6.87
C VAL A 40 -0.80 28.90 6.88
N GLY A 41 -1.79 28.75 7.74
CA GLY A 41 -2.91 29.68 7.86
C GLY A 41 -4.12 29.11 8.58
N HIS A 42 -5.22 29.87 8.60
CA HIS A 42 -6.49 29.50 9.22
C HIS A 42 -7.61 29.39 8.21
N VAL A 43 -8.60 28.57 8.52
CA VAL A 43 -9.86 28.44 7.77
C VAL A 43 -11.05 28.45 8.72
N ASN A 44 -12.19 28.94 8.26
CA ASN A 44 -13.39 29.01 9.08
C ASN A 44 -14.06 27.63 9.26
N ASN A 45 -14.05 26.79 8.23
CA ASN A 45 -14.65 25.47 8.23
C ASN A 45 -13.67 24.44 7.64
N THR A 46 -13.07 23.65 8.50
CA THR A 46 -12.06 22.64 8.14
C THR A 46 -12.64 21.51 7.30
N LYS A 47 -13.88 21.10 7.60
CA LYS A 47 -14.54 20.00 6.89
C LYS A 47 -14.85 20.36 5.44
N ASP A 48 -15.43 21.53 5.22
CA ASP A 48 -15.77 21.99 3.85
C ASP A 48 -14.50 22.33 3.06
N PHE A 49 -13.49 22.89 3.72
CA PHE A 49 -12.20 23.18 3.12
C PHE A 49 -11.48 21.88 2.67
N ALA A 50 -11.40 20.88 3.56
CA ALA A 50 -10.82 19.59 3.21
C ALA A 50 -11.59 18.89 2.10
N LYS A 51 -12.93 18.98 2.08
CA LYS A 51 -13.78 18.44 1.01
C LYS A 51 -13.48 19.11 -0.32
N ALA A 52 -13.45 20.45 -0.36
CA ALA A 52 -13.14 21.20 -1.57
C ALA A 52 -11.75 20.87 -2.14
N LEU A 53 -10.75 20.69 -1.28
CA LEU A 53 -9.42 20.24 -1.70
C LEU A 53 -9.44 18.83 -2.31
N LYS A 54 -10.16 17.90 -1.70
CA LYS A 54 -10.31 16.55 -2.23
C LYS A 54 -11.00 16.54 -3.59
N GLU A 55 -12.03 17.36 -3.77
CA GLU A 55 -12.71 17.52 -5.07
C GLU A 55 -11.77 18.07 -6.14
N LYS A 56 -10.95 19.07 -5.82
CA LYS A 56 -9.93 19.58 -6.74
C LYS A 56 -8.88 18.54 -7.10
N ARG A 57 -8.44 17.72 -6.15
CA ARG A 57 -7.53 16.60 -6.40
C ARG A 57 -8.17 15.56 -7.34
N ARG A 58 -9.43 15.21 -7.11
CA ARG A 58 -10.21 14.27 -7.95
C ARG A 58 -10.43 14.77 -9.38
N ARG A 59 -10.41 16.09 -9.59
CA ARG A 59 -10.47 16.72 -10.92
C ARG A 59 -9.09 16.93 -11.55
N ALA A 60 -8.03 16.41 -10.94
CA ALA A 60 -6.65 16.61 -11.34
C ALA A 60 -6.19 18.09 -11.40
N GLU A 61 -6.90 19.00 -10.69
CA GLU A 61 -6.46 20.38 -10.49
C GLU A 61 -5.36 20.49 -9.44
N LEU A 62 -5.26 19.48 -8.56
CA LEU A 62 -4.20 19.30 -7.59
C LEU A 62 -3.47 17.98 -7.84
N PRO A 63 -2.20 17.88 -7.41
CA PRO A 63 -1.44 16.64 -7.53
C PRO A 63 -2.14 15.48 -6.82
N THR A 64 -2.19 14.33 -7.48
CA THR A 64 -2.87 13.13 -6.98
C THR A 64 -2.24 12.54 -5.72
N GLU A 65 -0.97 12.90 -5.44
CA GLU A 65 -0.20 12.44 -4.29
C GLU A 65 -0.30 13.38 -3.07
N LEU A 66 -1.06 14.47 -3.17
CA LEU A 66 -1.31 15.37 -2.04
C LEU A 66 -2.17 14.66 -1.00
N SER A 67 -1.67 14.53 0.22
CA SER A 67 -2.46 14.04 1.35
C SER A 67 -3.28 15.15 1.99
N ILE A 68 -4.56 14.90 2.25
CA ILE A 68 -5.51 15.86 2.81
C ILE A 68 -6.25 15.18 3.97
N ARG A 69 -5.76 15.41 5.18
CA ARG A 69 -6.36 14.85 6.41
C ARG A 69 -7.10 15.93 7.17
N HIS A 70 -8.33 15.67 7.55
CA HIS A 70 -9.06 16.44 8.56
C HIS A 70 -8.92 15.74 9.90
N ASP A 71 -8.25 16.36 10.86
CA ASP A 71 -8.18 15.89 12.23
C ASP A 71 -9.46 16.30 12.96
N LYS A 72 -10.31 15.33 13.24
CA LYS A 72 -11.60 15.54 13.90
C LYS A 72 -11.46 15.92 15.38
N THR A 73 -10.32 15.56 16.00
CA THR A 73 -10.09 15.80 17.43
C THR A 73 -9.65 17.24 17.69
N LEU A 74 -8.70 17.71 16.90
CA LEU A 74 -8.17 19.07 17.01
C LEU A 74 -8.88 20.06 16.09
N ASP A 75 -9.75 19.56 15.22
CA ASP A 75 -10.47 20.32 14.20
C ASP A 75 -9.54 21.18 13.34
N ASN A 76 -8.49 20.56 12.82
CA ASN A 76 -7.52 21.18 11.93
C ASN A 76 -7.36 20.40 10.62
N VAL A 77 -6.70 21.00 9.63
CA VAL A 77 -6.41 20.36 8.34
C VAL A 77 -4.91 20.14 8.21
N LEU A 78 -4.54 18.89 7.98
CA LEU A 78 -3.16 18.47 7.79
C LEU A 78 -2.94 18.10 6.32
N LEU A 79 -2.01 18.80 5.67
CA LEU A 79 -1.63 18.58 4.31
C LEU A 79 -0.20 18.03 4.27
N SER A 80 0.04 17.03 3.43
CA SER A 80 1.39 16.51 3.23
C SER A 80 1.74 16.35 1.76
N THR A 81 2.89 16.88 1.41
CA THR A 81 3.52 16.75 0.08
C THR A 81 4.84 15.98 0.17
N GLU A 82 5.15 15.41 1.33
CA GLU A 82 6.42 14.74 1.58
C GLU A 82 6.62 13.52 0.69
N ILE A 83 7.86 13.30 0.30
CA ILE A 83 8.29 12.16 -0.52
C ILE A 83 8.39 10.90 0.35
N GLY A 84 8.18 9.73 -0.26
CA GLY A 84 8.38 8.44 0.40
C GLY A 84 7.17 7.92 1.18
N ARG A 85 6.06 8.68 1.24
CA ARG A 85 4.82 8.18 1.84
C ARG A 85 4.28 7.00 1.02
N VAL A 86 3.87 5.94 1.70
CA VAL A 86 3.23 4.79 1.06
C VAL A 86 1.74 5.10 0.89
N MET A 87 1.28 5.03 -0.35
CA MET A 87 -0.12 5.25 -0.71
C MET A 87 -0.70 4.00 -1.35
N ARG A 88 -2.00 3.81 -1.20
CA ARG A 88 -2.72 2.75 -1.87
C ARG A 88 -3.90 3.28 -2.68
N PRO A 89 -4.18 2.68 -3.85
CA PRO A 89 -5.32 3.08 -4.67
C PRO A 89 -6.61 2.52 -4.08
N LEU A 90 -7.64 3.35 -4.06
CA LEU A 90 -8.99 2.97 -3.66
C LEU A 90 -9.99 3.51 -4.68
N ILE A 91 -11.07 2.77 -4.89
CA ILE A 91 -12.17 3.19 -5.76
C ILE A 91 -13.05 4.17 -4.98
N ILE A 92 -13.40 5.29 -5.60
CA ILE A 92 -14.27 6.29 -4.99
C ILE A 92 -15.73 5.82 -5.07
N ILE A 93 -16.46 5.98 -3.95
CA ILE A 93 -17.89 5.75 -3.87
C ILE A 93 -18.61 7.09 -3.97
N GLU A 94 -19.66 7.14 -4.78
CA GLU A 94 -20.56 8.28 -4.92
C GLU A 94 -21.99 7.76 -4.85
N ASP A 95 -22.80 8.36 -3.97
CA ASP A 95 -24.20 7.96 -3.74
C ASP A 95 -24.38 6.44 -3.43
N GLY A 96 -23.44 5.87 -2.67
CA GLY A 96 -23.46 4.46 -2.28
C GLY A 96 -23.11 3.47 -3.41
N LYS A 97 -22.59 3.97 -4.55
CA LYS A 97 -22.19 3.16 -5.70
C LYS A 97 -20.74 3.38 -6.05
N SER A 98 -20.10 2.33 -6.55
CA SER A 98 -18.74 2.41 -7.10
C SER A 98 -18.71 3.28 -8.34
N LYS A 99 -17.73 4.18 -8.42
CA LYS A 99 -17.44 4.94 -9.67
C LYS A 99 -16.76 4.08 -10.73
N LEU A 100 -16.19 2.95 -10.37
CA LEU A 100 -15.62 2.01 -11.32
C LEU A 100 -16.73 1.13 -11.89
N THR A 101 -17.10 1.39 -13.13
CA THR A 101 -18.15 0.64 -13.86
C THR A 101 -17.56 -0.51 -14.66
N GLU A 102 -18.44 -1.42 -15.11
CA GLU A 102 -18.03 -2.50 -16.03
C GLU A 102 -17.50 -1.96 -17.37
N GLU A 103 -17.98 -0.82 -17.83
CA GLU A 103 -17.45 -0.16 -19.02
C GLU A 103 -15.97 0.24 -18.84
N HIS A 104 -15.62 0.80 -17.68
CA HIS A 104 -14.22 1.12 -17.37
C HIS A 104 -13.36 -0.14 -17.36
N ARG A 105 -13.85 -1.26 -16.81
CA ARG A 105 -13.15 -2.55 -16.78
C ARG A 105 -12.93 -3.11 -18.19
N ASN A 106 -13.91 -3.02 -19.05
CA ASN A 106 -13.80 -3.46 -20.44
C ASN A 106 -12.80 -2.59 -21.23
N LEU A 107 -12.89 -1.26 -21.11
CA LEU A 107 -11.95 -0.34 -21.76
C LEU A 107 -10.50 -0.54 -21.31
N LEU A 108 -10.29 -0.92 -20.03
CA LEU A 108 -8.97 -1.29 -19.51
C LEU A 108 -8.45 -2.59 -20.14
N ARG A 109 -9.32 -3.61 -20.28
CA ARG A 109 -8.97 -4.90 -20.91
C ARG A 109 -8.61 -4.72 -22.38
N ASP A 110 -9.35 -3.85 -23.07
CA ASP A 110 -9.14 -3.55 -24.49
C ASP A 110 -7.93 -2.62 -24.73
N GLY A 111 -7.32 -2.10 -23.67
CA GLY A 111 -6.19 -1.17 -23.73
C GLY A 111 -6.57 0.25 -24.18
N ASN A 112 -7.86 0.57 -24.30
CA ASN A 112 -8.38 1.88 -24.70
C ASN A 112 -8.39 2.90 -23.55
N LEU A 113 -8.29 2.44 -22.31
CA LEU A 113 -8.19 3.26 -21.11
C LEU A 113 -6.95 2.85 -20.32
N LYS A 114 -6.24 3.84 -19.78
CA LYS A 114 -5.07 3.60 -18.93
C LYS A 114 -5.43 3.82 -17.47
N TRP A 115 -4.68 3.19 -16.57
CA TRP A 115 -4.84 3.37 -15.12
C TRP A 115 -4.81 4.85 -14.69
N ASN A 116 -3.87 5.63 -15.24
CA ASN A 116 -3.77 7.06 -14.93
C ASN A 116 -5.00 7.88 -15.37
N ASP A 117 -5.74 7.43 -16.36
CA ASP A 117 -6.96 8.11 -16.79
C ASP A 117 -8.08 7.91 -15.76
N LEU A 118 -8.17 6.74 -15.12
CA LEU A 118 -9.09 6.51 -14.01
C LEU A 118 -8.79 7.43 -12.82
N VAL A 119 -7.51 7.66 -12.53
CA VAL A 119 -7.09 8.58 -11.46
C VAL A 119 -7.46 10.01 -11.80
N LYS A 120 -7.17 10.48 -13.04
CA LYS A 120 -7.50 11.83 -13.50
C LYS A 120 -9.00 12.09 -13.57
N ASN A 121 -9.77 11.06 -13.88
CA ASN A 121 -11.23 11.16 -13.96
C ASN A 121 -11.92 11.03 -12.58
N GLY A 122 -11.15 10.93 -11.51
CA GLY A 122 -11.67 10.80 -10.16
C GLY A 122 -12.51 9.54 -9.94
N VAL A 123 -12.12 8.44 -10.57
CA VAL A 123 -12.69 7.09 -10.34
C VAL A 123 -11.90 6.39 -9.26
N ILE A 124 -10.58 6.54 -9.28
CA ILE A 124 -9.64 5.99 -8.30
C ILE A 124 -8.85 7.14 -7.68
N GLU A 125 -8.62 7.10 -6.40
CA GLU A 125 -7.69 7.99 -5.72
C GLU A 125 -6.69 7.24 -4.85
N TYR A 126 -5.53 7.86 -4.64
CA TYR A 126 -4.49 7.33 -3.77
C TYR A 126 -4.62 7.94 -2.39
N LEU A 127 -4.76 7.11 -1.36
CA LEU A 127 -4.76 7.53 0.03
C LEU A 127 -3.50 7.04 0.74
N ASP A 128 -2.89 7.90 1.55
CA ASP A 128 -1.89 7.49 2.52
C ASP A 128 -2.52 7.06 3.85
N ALA A 129 -1.73 6.51 4.76
CA ALA A 129 -2.22 6.00 6.03
C ALA A 129 -2.92 7.08 6.87
N ALA A 130 -2.43 8.32 6.81
CA ALA A 130 -3.00 9.43 7.59
C ALA A 130 -4.37 9.87 7.06
N GLU A 131 -4.53 9.93 5.74
CA GLU A 131 -5.80 10.28 5.11
C GLU A 131 -6.82 9.15 5.21
N GLU A 132 -6.36 7.90 5.18
CA GLU A 132 -7.20 6.71 5.28
C GLU A 132 -7.92 6.60 6.62
N GLU A 133 -7.41 7.19 7.69
CA GLU A 133 -8.11 7.29 8.99
C GLU A 133 -9.47 8.01 8.88
N ASN A 134 -9.65 8.87 7.88
CA ASN A 134 -10.92 9.57 7.62
C ASN A 134 -11.82 8.85 6.60
N ALA A 135 -11.35 7.73 6.04
CA ALA A 135 -12.08 6.94 5.06
C ALA A 135 -12.78 5.76 5.71
N LEU A 136 -13.99 5.46 5.26
CA LEU A 136 -14.66 4.20 5.56
C LEU A 136 -14.63 3.37 4.28
N VAL A 137 -13.82 2.30 4.29
CA VAL A 137 -13.53 1.48 3.12
C VAL A 137 -14.32 0.19 3.18
N SER A 138 -15.11 -0.10 2.15
CA SER A 138 -15.77 -1.41 1.99
C SER A 138 -14.85 -2.42 1.31
N LEU A 139 -14.96 -3.68 1.67
CA LEU A 139 -14.19 -4.78 1.05
C LEU A 139 -14.80 -5.27 -0.25
N THR A 140 -16.12 -5.22 -0.36
CA THR A 140 -16.85 -5.72 -1.54
C THR A 140 -17.99 -4.77 -1.89
N GLU A 141 -18.41 -4.80 -3.15
CA GLU A 141 -19.56 -4.02 -3.61
C GLU A 141 -20.87 -4.43 -2.90
N LYS A 142 -20.94 -5.68 -2.38
CA LYS A 142 -22.14 -6.19 -1.67
C LYS A 142 -22.30 -5.59 -0.28
N ASP A 143 -21.19 -5.19 0.33
CA ASP A 143 -21.16 -4.66 1.69
C ASP A 143 -21.29 -3.13 1.71
N LEU A 144 -21.49 -2.50 0.53
CA LEU A 144 -21.64 -1.06 0.42
C LEU A 144 -22.89 -0.57 1.14
N ASN A 145 -22.73 0.45 1.94
CA ASN A 145 -23.79 1.24 2.55
C ASN A 145 -23.56 2.73 2.30
N GLY A 146 -24.49 3.60 2.67
CA GLY A 146 -24.41 5.04 2.46
C GLY A 146 -23.29 5.76 3.22
N GLU A 147 -22.62 5.10 4.15
CA GLU A 147 -21.54 5.67 4.95
C GLU A 147 -20.15 5.43 4.34
N HIS A 148 -20.02 4.41 3.49
CA HIS A 148 -18.74 4.10 2.85
C HIS A 148 -18.32 5.21 1.90
N THR A 149 -17.03 5.58 2.00
CA THR A 149 -16.40 6.60 1.16
C THR A 149 -15.60 5.99 0.01
N HIS A 150 -15.10 4.79 0.22
CA HIS A 150 -14.22 4.08 -0.71
C HIS A 150 -14.54 2.58 -0.75
N LEU A 151 -14.09 1.95 -1.84
CA LEU A 151 -14.17 0.51 -2.05
C LEU A 151 -12.76 -0.02 -2.38
N GLU A 152 -12.42 -1.18 -1.82
CA GLU A 152 -11.21 -1.90 -2.22
C GLU A 152 -11.28 -2.34 -3.68
N ILE A 153 -10.15 -2.32 -4.37
CA ILE A 153 -10.04 -2.84 -5.73
C ILE A 153 -10.16 -4.38 -5.69
N ASP A 154 -9.45 -5.00 -4.76
CA ASP A 154 -9.54 -6.43 -4.49
C ASP A 154 -9.25 -6.69 -3.01
N LYS A 155 -9.82 -7.75 -2.45
CA LYS A 155 -9.61 -8.15 -1.04
C LYS A 155 -8.14 -8.40 -0.69
N ILE A 156 -7.34 -8.82 -1.66
CA ILE A 156 -5.91 -9.07 -1.47
C ILE A 156 -5.14 -7.79 -1.19
N ASP A 157 -5.68 -6.62 -1.57
CA ASP A 157 -5.04 -5.32 -1.33
C ASP A 157 -4.95 -4.94 0.15
N LEU A 158 -5.72 -5.60 1.02
CA LEU A 158 -5.57 -5.48 2.47
C LEU A 158 -4.21 -5.95 2.96
N LEU A 159 -3.65 -6.96 2.30
CA LEU A 159 -2.37 -7.52 2.66
C LEU A 159 -1.23 -6.71 2.06
N GLY A 160 -0.10 -6.65 2.77
CA GLY A 160 1.14 -6.15 2.20
C GLY A 160 1.60 -7.01 1.01
N VAL A 161 2.45 -6.47 0.14
CA VAL A 161 2.97 -7.20 -1.02
C VAL A 161 3.59 -8.54 -0.61
N VAL A 162 4.39 -8.55 0.44
CA VAL A 162 5.06 -9.78 0.93
C VAL A 162 4.05 -10.78 1.48
N THR A 163 3.09 -10.32 2.29
CA THR A 163 2.05 -11.21 2.84
C THR A 163 1.12 -11.75 1.76
N SER A 164 0.86 -10.99 0.71
CA SER A 164 0.05 -11.43 -0.43
C SER A 164 0.68 -12.57 -1.25
N LEU A 165 1.99 -12.81 -1.08
CA LEU A 165 2.68 -13.96 -1.68
C LEU A 165 2.39 -15.28 -0.95
N VAL A 166 1.90 -15.22 0.30
CA VAL A 166 1.58 -16.42 1.10
C VAL A 166 0.30 -17.06 0.57
N PRO A 167 0.34 -18.33 0.15
CA PRO A 167 -0.87 -19.02 -0.26
C PRO A 167 -1.80 -19.26 0.95
N TYR A 168 -3.11 -19.15 0.74
CA TYR A 168 -4.14 -19.37 1.76
C TYR A 168 -3.95 -18.55 3.05
N ALA A 169 -3.51 -17.29 2.92
CA ALA A 169 -3.22 -16.42 4.06
C ALA A 169 -4.41 -16.23 5.02
N ASN A 170 -5.63 -16.33 4.53
CA ASN A 170 -6.87 -16.22 5.31
C ASN A 170 -7.13 -17.42 6.25
N TYR A 171 -6.42 -18.53 6.07
CA TYR A 171 -6.50 -19.71 6.95
C TYR A 171 -5.40 -19.71 8.02
N ASP A 172 -4.42 -18.83 7.90
CA ASP A 172 -3.32 -18.75 8.85
C ASP A 172 -3.64 -17.81 10.03
N GLN A 173 -3.07 -18.12 11.16
CA GLN A 173 -3.13 -17.22 12.32
C GLN A 173 -2.36 -15.92 12.02
N SER A 174 -2.89 -14.79 12.45
CA SER A 174 -2.31 -13.46 12.17
C SER A 174 -0.86 -13.31 12.63
N SER A 175 -0.50 -13.88 13.78
CA SER A 175 0.89 -13.86 14.28
C SER A 175 1.85 -14.63 13.36
N ARG A 176 1.39 -15.72 12.74
CA ARG A 176 2.19 -16.50 11.79
C ARG A 176 2.36 -15.79 10.46
N LEU A 177 1.34 -15.06 9.98
CA LEU A 177 1.47 -14.20 8.80
C LEU A 177 2.49 -13.08 9.04
N ASN A 178 2.46 -12.44 10.19
CA ASN A 178 3.44 -11.42 10.55
C ASN A 178 4.86 -11.98 10.59
N ARG A 179 5.06 -13.15 11.19
CA ARG A 179 6.36 -13.83 11.21
C ARG A 179 6.78 -14.27 9.80
N GLY A 180 5.86 -14.81 9.00
CA GLY A 180 6.10 -15.20 7.61
C GLY A 180 6.56 -14.04 6.75
N SER A 181 5.91 -12.88 6.85
CA SER A 181 6.33 -11.66 6.16
C SER A 181 7.73 -11.21 6.55
N LYS A 182 8.07 -11.29 7.84
CA LYS A 182 9.40 -10.93 8.34
C LYS A 182 10.47 -11.87 7.81
N THR A 183 10.25 -13.17 7.94
CA THR A 183 11.23 -14.19 7.53
C THR A 183 11.43 -14.24 6.01
N GLN A 184 10.39 -14.00 5.22
CA GLN A 184 10.50 -13.94 3.77
C GLN A 184 11.39 -12.79 3.29
N LYS A 185 11.34 -11.64 3.93
CA LYS A 185 12.25 -10.51 3.64
C LYS A 185 13.69 -10.78 4.03
N GLN A 186 13.94 -11.68 4.98
CA GLN A 186 15.26 -12.06 5.45
C GLN A 186 15.82 -13.29 4.72
N GLY A 187 14.97 -14.14 4.13
CA GLY A 187 15.33 -15.33 3.38
C GLY A 187 15.49 -15.05 1.88
N LEU A 188 16.46 -14.25 1.51
CA LEU A 188 16.75 -13.94 0.11
C LEU A 188 17.75 -14.96 -0.45
N GLY A 189 17.37 -15.66 -1.52
CA GLY A 189 18.25 -16.61 -2.20
C GLY A 189 19.39 -15.96 -2.96
N LEU A 190 19.12 -14.80 -3.59
CA LEU A 190 20.10 -13.92 -4.24
C LEU A 190 19.97 -12.52 -3.64
N TYR A 191 20.88 -12.13 -2.77
CA TYR A 191 20.77 -10.88 -2.02
C TYR A 191 21.14 -9.62 -2.84
N ALA A 192 21.99 -9.77 -3.87
CA ALA A 192 22.38 -8.69 -4.78
C ALA A 192 22.80 -9.24 -6.14
N ALA A 193 22.38 -8.58 -7.21
CA ALA A 193 22.75 -8.99 -8.58
C ALA A 193 24.26 -8.87 -8.85
N ASN A 194 24.92 -7.93 -8.18
CA ASN A 194 26.36 -7.66 -8.30
C ASN A 194 27.20 -8.31 -7.19
N PHE A 195 26.78 -9.43 -6.65
CA PHE A 195 27.44 -10.09 -5.51
C PHE A 195 28.92 -10.41 -5.77
N LEU A 196 29.32 -10.66 -7.01
CA LEU A 196 30.72 -10.91 -7.38
C LEU A 196 31.61 -9.68 -7.28
N CYS A 197 31.05 -8.48 -7.31
CA CYS A 197 31.78 -7.21 -7.27
C CYS A 197 31.73 -6.54 -5.89
N ARG A 198 31.03 -7.13 -4.92
CA ARG A 198 30.84 -6.57 -3.57
C ARG A 198 31.93 -7.08 -2.64
N ILE A 199 32.30 -6.22 -1.69
CA ILE A 199 33.19 -6.59 -0.56
C ILE A 199 32.29 -6.89 0.63
N ASP A 200 31.92 -8.16 0.80
CA ASP A 200 31.13 -8.65 1.92
C ASP A 200 31.97 -9.67 2.69
N THR A 201 31.85 -9.67 4.02
CA THR A 201 32.64 -10.55 4.90
C THR A 201 32.22 -12.01 4.81
N ASP A 202 30.91 -12.25 4.67
CA ASP A 202 30.34 -13.58 4.54
C ASP A 202 28.98 -13.50 3.85
N VAL A 203 28.72 -14.38 2.88
CA VAL A 203 27.46 -14.43 2.13
C VAL A 203 27.08 -15.88 1.84
N ASN A 204 25.77 -16.14 1.88
CA ASN A 204 25.20 -17.40 1.47
C ASN A 204 24.29 -17.18 0.27
N ILE A 205 24.49 -17.93 -0.79
CA ILE A 205 23.68 -17.86 -2.00
C ILE A 205 23.00 -19.21 -2.23
N LEU A 206 21.71 -19.16 -2.48
CA LEU A 206 20.95 -20.35 -2.88
C LEU A 206 21.20 -20.62 -4.35
N HIS A 207 21.99 -21.65 -4.65
CA HIS A 207 22.38 -21.98 -6.04
C HIS A 207 21.29 -22.65 -6.86
N TYR A 208 20.38 -23.36 -6.22
CA TYR A 208 19.33 -24.13 -6.90
C TYR A 208 17.93 -23.73 -6.42
N PRO A 209 17.53 -22.46 -6.60
CA PRO A 209 16.20 -22.02 -6.21
C PRO A 209 15.14 -22.70 -7.08
N GLN A 210 13.98 -22.97 -6.49
CA GLN A 210 12.87 -23.59 -7.18
C GLN A 210 11.60 -22.74 -7.02
N VAL A 211 10.82 -22.63 -8.07
CA VAL A 211 9.51 -22.01 -8.01
C VAL A 211 8.61 -22.85 -7.10
N PRO A 212 7.92 -22.25 -6.12
CA PRO A 212 7.03 -22.97 -5.21
C PRO A 212 5.95 -23.74 -6.00
N ILE A 213 5.67 -24.98 -5.60
CA ILE A 213 4.56 -25.77 -6.17
C ILE A 213 3.23 -25.09 -5.84
N VAL A 214 3.05 -24.65 -4.59
CA VAL A 214 1.87 -23.91 -4.15
C VAL A 214 2.24 -22.43 -4.01
N ARG A 215 1.54 -21.58 -4.76
CA ARG A 215 1.78 -20.15 -4.77
C ARG A 215 0.50 -19.35 -4.99
N SER A 216 0.53 -18.10 -4.59
CA SER A 216 -0.59 -17.18 -4.80
C SER A 216 -0.58 -16.62 -6.24
N PHE A 217 -1.73 -16.11 -6.69
CA PHE A 217 -1.84 -15.39 -7.95
C PHE A 217 -0.86 -14.21 -8.06
N ILE A 218 -0.62 -13.53 -6.94
CA ILE A 218 0.30 -12.38 -6.89
C ILE A 218 1.75 -12.81 -7.14
N TYR A 219 2.15 -14.01 -6.71
CA TYR A 219 3.48 -14.54 -6.98
C TYR A 219 3.77 -14.62 -8.49
N ASP A 220 2.81 -15.16 -9.25
CA ASP A 220 2.93 -15.28 -10.71
C ASP A 220 2.88 -13.90 -11.40
N THR A 221 2.02 -12.99 -10.94
CA THR A 221 1.88 -11.64 -11.50
C THR A 221 3.14 -10.79 -11.30
N LEU A 222 3.76 -10.88 -10.13
CA LEU A 222 4.98 -10.13 -9.81
C LEU A 222 6.25 -10.79 -10.36
N ASN A 223 6.16 -12.03 -10.86
CA ASN A 223 7.30 -12.81 -11.33
C ASN A 223 8.46 -12.83 -10.33
N VAL A 224 8.14 -13.19 -9.08
CA VAL A 224 9.09 -13.15 -7.97
C VAL A 224 10.20 -14.17 -8.16
N HIS A 225 11.46 -13.74 -7.97
CA HIS A 225 12.60 -14.66 -7.96
C HIS A 225 12.46 -15.67 -6.81
N PRO A 226 12.57 -16.97 -7.03
CA PRO A 226 12.41 -17.98 -6.00
C PRO A 226 13.53 -17.87 -4.95
N ALA A 227 13.16 -18.03 -3.67
CA ALA A 227 14.07 -17.91 -2.53
C ALA A 227 14.10 -19.19 -1.67
N GLY A 228 13.72 -20.32 -2.21
CA GLY A 228 13.66 -21.59 -1.51
C GLY A 228 13.63 -22.79 -2.46
N GLN A 229 13.34 -23.94 -1.89
CA GLN A 229 13.23 -25.20 -2.61
C GLN A 229 11.97 -25.95 -2.19
N ASN A 230 11.46 -26.81 -3.07
CA ASN A 230 10.37 -27.72 -2.75
C ASN A 230 10.94 -28.97 -2.09
N VAL A 231 10.57 -29.20 -0.84
CA VAL A 231 11.10 -30.31 -0.04
C VAL A 231 10.00 -31.29 0.35
N ILE A 232 10.35 -32.56 0.56
CA ILE A 232 9.46 -33.55 1.14
C ILE A 232 9.55 -33.41 2.65
N VAL A 233 8.42 -33.15 3.30
CA VAL A 233 8.32 -32.91 4.75
C VAL A 233 7.59 -34.07 5.41
N ALA A 234 8.19 -34.67 6.44
CA ALA A 234 7.51 -35.58 7.36
C ALA A 234 7.27 -34.86 8.69
N VAL A 235 6.00 -34.74 9.11
CA VAL A 235 5.62 -34.15 10.39
C VAL A 235 5.51 -35.27 11.42
N MET A 236 6.57 -35.51 12.22
CA MET A 236 6.65 -36.60 13.18
C MET A 236 7.67 -36.26 14.26
N THR A 237 7.61 -36.99 15.39
CA THR A 237 8.71 -37.00 16.33
C THR A 237 9.81 -37.96 15.84
N HIS A 238 11.07 -37.61 16.06
CA HIS A 238 12.21 -38.44 15.67
C HIS A 238 13.23 -38.49 16.83
N ASP A 239 13.07 -39.44 17.73
CA ASP A 239 13.91 -39.67 18.91
C ASP A 239 14.18 -38.41 19.77
N GLY A 240 13.29 -37.43 19.72
CA GLY A 240 13.40 -36.17 20.46
C GLY A 240 14.36 -35.15 19.84
N TYR A 241 15.04 -35.45 18.76
CA TYR A 241 16.00 -34.53 18.12
C TYR A 241 15.34 -33.34 17.40
N ASN A 242 14.04 -33.35 17.20
CA ASN A 242 13.27 -32.27 16.60
C ASN A 242 12.33 -31.53 17.59
N MET A 243 12.68 -31.56 18.89
CA MET A 243 11.97 -30.77 19.91
C MET A 243 12.27 -29.27 19.79
N GLU A 244 11.37 -28.45 20.34
CA GLU A 244 11.54 -26.99 20.43
C GLU A 244 11.87 -26.32 19.09
N ASP A 245 11.07 -26.62 18.06
CA ASP A 245 11.22 -26.10 16.69
C ASP A 245 12.49 -26.55 15.94
N ALA A 246 13.18 -27.59 16.46
CA ALA A 246 14.31 -28.17 15.76
C ALA A 246 13.87 -28.97 14.52
N LEU A 247 14.71 -29.00 13.50
CA LEU A 247 14.50 -29.73 12.26
C LEU A 247 15.60 -30.77 12.05
N ILE A 248 15.20 -31.91 11.49
CA ILE A 248 16.16 -32.94 11.05
C ILE A 248 16.18 -32.90 9.52
N LEU A 249 17.34 -32.67 8.95
CA LEU A 249 17.57 -32.64 7.52
C LEU A 249 18.26 -33.92 7.03
N ASN A 250 17.88 -34.37 5.84
CA ASN A 250 18.58 -35.43 5.17
C ASN A 250 19.97 -34.96 4.71
N LYS A 251 21.04 -35.60 5.21
CA LYS A 251 22.43 -35.22 4.91
C LYS A 251 22.71 -35.22 3.41
N GLY A 252 22.25 -36.25 2.67
CA GLY A 252 22.45 -36.31 1.24
C GLY A 252 21.73 -35.19 0.45
N SER A 253 20.66 -34.63 0.99
CA SER A 253 20.02 -33.46 0.42
C SER A 253 20.83 -32.19 0.68
N VAL A 254 21.36 -32.04 1.89
CA VAL A 254 22.25 -30.92 2.25
C VAL A 254 23.52 -30.94 1.40
N ASP A 255 24.13 -32.13 1.22
CA ASP A 255 25.32 -32.28 0.38
C ASP A 255 25.07 -31.95 -1.09
N ARG A 256 23.82 -31.99 -1.54
CA ARG A 256 23.39 -31.58 -2.90
C ARG A 256 22.91 -30.15 -3.01
N GLY A 257 22.96 -29.38 -1.92
CA GLY A 257 22.70 -27.94 -1.95
C GLY A 257 21.34 -27.51 -1.38
N LEU A 258 20.71 -28.34 -0.55
CA LEU A 258 19.54 -27.91 0.23
C LEU A 258 19.92 -26.87 1.26
#